data_6643ce040180411719d826f206a1add0
#
_entry.id   6643ce040180411719d826f206a1add0
#
_cell.length_a   1.000
_cell.length_b   1.000
_cell.length_c   1.000
_cell.angle_alpha   90.00
_cell.angle_beta   90.00
_cell.angle_gamma   90.00
#
_symmetry.space_group_name_H-M   'P 1'
#
loop_
_entity.id
_entity.type
_entity.pdbx_description
1 polymer ?
#
loop_
_entity_poly.entity_id
_entity_poly.type
_entity_poly.pdbx_seq_one_letter_code
_entity_poly.pdbx_strand_id
1 'polypeptide(L)'
;MNYQRHLAVAHRAWEKYKHADIAIDATCGNGHDTLFLAQLEPKQLYAIDLNHEAITATKQRVDFDRARFFCQSHAQFPEQIIPNSVDLIVYNLGYLPGGNKGETTLTDSTLASLKQAIVLLKQGGLISVTCYPGHAEGEKEERDILAWAQPLDPKNWTVQFHQWINRTKCPSLLFIEKNLL
;
A
#
# COMPACT_ATOMS: atom_id res chain seq x y z
N MET A 1 -11.79 -19.44 -11.51
CA MET A 1 -11.77 -18.24 -10.63
C MET A 1 -10.42 -18.21 -9.92
N ASN A 2 -9.53 -17.29 -10.33
CA ASN A 2 -8.26 -17.10 -9.60
C ASN A 2 -8.58 -16.34 -8.31
N TYR A 3 -8.82 -17.07 -7.25
CA TYR A 3 -9.08 -16.46 -5.93
C TYR A 3 -7.76 -15.87 -5.41
N GLN A 4 -7.64 -14.56 -5.45
CA GLN A 4 -6.46 -13.83 -4.96
C GLN A 4 -6.53 -13.76 -3.43
N ARG A 5 -6.10 -14.85 -2.77
CA ARG A 5 -6.22 -15.03 -1.31
C ARG A 5 -5.52 -13.93 -0.51
N HIS A 6 -4.41 -13.41 -1.02
CA HIS A 6 -3.68 -12.31 -0.39
C HIS A 6 -4.54 -11.04 -0.34
N LEU A 7 -5.26 -10.69 -1.42
CA LEU A 7 -6.16 -9.54 -1.40
C LEU A 7 -7.30 -9.71 -0.39
N ALA A 8 -7.87 -10.91 -0.26
CA ALA A 8 -8.91 -11.15 0.74
C ALA A 8 -8.40 -10.97 2.18
N VAL A 9 -7.13 -11.32 2.46
CA VAL A 9 -6.51 -11.08 3.78
C VAL A 9 -6.26 -9.58 3.97
N ALA A 10 -5.72 -8.90 2.96
CA ALA A 10 -5.47 -7.47 2.99
C ALA A 10 -6.78 -6.68 3.21
N HIS A 11 -7.80 -6.92 2.39
CA HIS A 11 -9.11 -6.25 2.48
C HIS A 11 -9.75 -6.43 3.86
N ARG A 12 -9.71 -7.66 4.43
CA ARG A 12 -10.20 -7.90 5.80
C ARG A 12 -9.46 -7.08 6.86
N ALA A 13 -8.16 -6.86 6.69
CA ALA A 13 -7.42 -5.99 7.59
C ALA A 13 -7.83 -4.52 7.42
N TRP A 14 -8.09 -4.08 6.17
CA TRP A 14 -8.49 -2.71 5.86
C TRP A 14 -9.93 -2.38 6.31
N GLU A 15 -10.83 -3.36 6.41
CA GLU A 15 -12.21 -3.17 6.90
C GLU A 15 -12.26 -2.54 8.29
N LYS A 16 -11.24 -2.71 9.11
CA LYS A 16 -11.12 -2.07 10.44
C LYS A 16 -11.04 -0.55 10.34
N TYR A 17 -10.67 -0.01 9.17
CA TYR A 17 -10.48 1.42 8.90
C TYR A 17 -11.67 2.04 8.16
N LYS A 18 -12.85 1.42 8.28
CA LYS A 18 -14.09 2.02 7.79
C LYS A 18 -14.33 3.37 8.47
N HIS A 19 -14.65 4.40 7.67
CA HIS A 19 -14.78 5.79 8.11
C HIS A 19 -13.49 6.42 8.68
N ALA A 20 -12.33 5.94 8.23
CA ALA A 20 -11.04 6.54 8.53
C ALA A 20 -11.01 8.05 8.23
N ASP A 21 -10.16 8.80 8.90
CA ASP A 21 -9.93 10.19 8.53
C ASP A 21 -9.20 10.29 7.19
N ILE A 22 -8.09 9.59 7.05
CA ILE A 22 -7.29 9.58 5.82
C ILE A 22 -6.90 8.14 5.46
N ALA A 23 -7.18 7.75 4.21
CA ALA A 23 -6.66 6.54 3.59
C ALA A 23 -5.81 6.91 2.35
N ILE A 24 -4.74 6.15 2.11
CA ILE A 24 -3.83 6.36 0.97
C ILE A 24 -3.64 5.04 0.23
N ASP A 25 -3.86 5.05 -1.07
CA ASP A 25 -3.39 4.03 -2.01
C ASP A 25 -2.13 4.57 -2.69
N ALA A 26 -0.98 4.06 -2.28
CA ALA A 26 0.32 4.55 -2.71
C ALA A 26 0.77 3.98 -4.08
N THR A 27 0.02 3.02 -4.63
CA THR A 27 0.28 2.34 -5.90
C THR A 27 -1.05 1.98 -6.58
N CYS A 28 -1.83 2.99 -6.96
CA CYS A 28 -3.25 2.77 -7.29
C CYS A 28 -3.50 1.94 -8.56
N GLY A 29 -2.55 1.90 -9.50
CA GLY A 29 -2.64 1.08 -10.69
C GLY A 29 -3.96 1.26 -11.44
N ASN A 30 -4.68 0.16 -11.67
CA ASN A 30 -5.98 0.17 -12.32
C ASN A 30 -7.15 0.53 -11.36
N GLY A 31 -6.87 0.94 -10.13
CA GLY A 31 -7.85 1.46 -9.17
C GLY A 31 -8.72 0.43 -8.44
N HIS A 32 -8.34 -0.85 -8.43
CA HIS A 32 -9.12 -1.88 -7.74
C HIS A 32 -9.08 -1.72 -6.23
N ASP A 33 -7.88 -1.52 -5.66
CA ASP A 33 -7.71 -1.30 -4.24
C ASP A 33 -8.22 0.08 -3.83
N THR A 34 -8.00 1.11 -4.66
CA THR A 34 -8.58 2.44 -4.46
C THR A 34 -10.11 2.40 -4.38
N LEU A 35 -10.77 1.61 -5.24
CA LEU A 35 -12.22 1.42 -5.19
C LEU A 35 -12.67 0.77 -3.89
N PHE A 36 -11.94 -0.26 -3.42
CA PHE A 36 -12.22 -0.88 -2.13
C PHE A 36 -12.07 0.12 -0.99
N LEU A 37 -11.00 0.92 -0.99
CA LEU A 37 -10.80 1.98 0.00
C LEU A 37 -11.92 3.03 -0.02
N ALA A 38 -12.40 3.42 -1.20
CA ALA A 38 -13.53 4.34 -1.33
C ALA A 38 -14.82 3.78 -0.70
N GLN A 39 -15.06 2.46 -0.81
CA GLN A 39 -16.18 1.77 -0.17
C GLN A 39 -16.09 1.74 1.37
N LEU A 40 -14.90 1.94 1.93
CA LEU A 40 -14.71 2.14 3.37
C LEU A 40 -15.10 3.56 3.84
N GLU A 41 -15.46 4.45 2.92
CA GLU A 41 -15.95 5.80 3.17
C GLU A 41 -15.01 6.68 4.03
N PRO A 42 -13.69 6.75 3.72
CA PRO A 42 -12.79 7.64 4.46
C PRO A 42 -13.20 9.11 4.26
N LYS A 43 -12.84 10.00 5.20
CA LYS A 43 -13.08 11.44 5.02
C LYS A 43 -12.22 12.03 3.89
N GLN A 44 -11.05 11.46 3.66
CA GLN A 44 -10.16 11.80 2.54
C GLN A 44 -9.46 10.54 2.03
N LEU A 45 -9.45 10.36 0.71
CA LEU A 45 -8.74 9.29 0.01
C LEU A 45 -7.69 9.90 -0.93
N TYR A 46 -6.45 9.43 -0.83
CA TYR A 46 -5.37 9.77 -1.75
C TYR A 46 -5.00 8.55 -2.59
N ALA A 47 -4.92 8.71 -3.90
CA ALA A 47 -4.48 7.68 -4.83
C ALA A 47 -3.26 8.18 -5.60
N ILE A 48 -2.18 7.45 -5.56
CA ILE A 48 -0.88 7.84 -6.12
C ILE A 48 -0.41 6.76 -7.09
N ASP A 49 0.06 7.17 -8.24
CA ASP A 49 0.76 6.29 -9.18
C ASP A 49 1.71 7.13 -10.04
N LEU A 50 2.82 6.54 -10.45
CA LEU A 50 3.78 7.17 -11.36
C LEU A 50 3.23 7.23 -12.79
N ASN A 51 2.39 6.28 -13.17
CA ASN A 51 1.87 6.12 -14.51
C ASN A 51 0.57 6.92 -14.70
N HIS A 52 0.55 7.80 -15.69
CA HIS A 52 -0.61 8.63 -16.02
C HIS A 52 -1.83 7.80 -16.47
N GLU A 53 -1.60 6.67 -17.16
CA GLU A 53 -2.69 5.77 -17.59
C GLU A 53 -3.35 5.10 -16.38
N ALA A 54 -2.54 4.72 -15.38
CA ALA A 54 -3.04 4.19 -14.10
C ALA A 54 -3.94 5.20 -13.38
N ILE A 55 -3.50 6.45 -13.28
CA ILE A 55 -4.30 7.54 -12.69
C ILE A 55 -5.61 7.75 -13.46
N THR A 56 -5.54 7.71 -14.79
CA THR A 56 -6.74 7.86 -15.63
C THR A 56 -7.72 6.71 -15.43
N ALA A 57 -7.23 5.47 -15.42
CA ALA A 57 -8.05 4.27 -15.18
C ALA A 57 -8.69 4.31 -13.77
N THR A 58 -7.91 4.71 -12.76
CA THR A 58 -8.39 4.83 -11.39
C THR A 58 -9.48 5.89 -11.27
N LYS A 59 -9.32 7.08 -11.87
CA LYS A 59 -10.36 8.12 -11.91
C LYS A 59 -11.66 7.66 -12.55
N GLN A 60 -11.57 6.85 -13.61
CA GLN A 60 -12.76 6.30 -14.28
C GLN A 60 -13.48 5.25 -13.43
N ARG A 61 -12.74 4.52 -12.60
CA ARG A 61 -13.25 3.45 -11.75
C ARG A 61 -13.84 3.95 -10.43
N VAL A 62 -13.26 4.99 -9.87
CA VAL A 62 -13.54 5.46 -8.50
C VAL A 62 -14.35 6.75 -8.56
N ASP A 63 -15.66 6.60 -8.39
CA ASP A 63 -16.59 7.74 -8.21
C ASP A 63 -16.71 8.03 -6.71
N PHE A 64 -15.83 8.90 -6.21
CA PHE A 64 -15.75 9.27 -4.80
C PHE A 64 -15.26 10.72 -4.64
N ASP A 65 -16.14 11.63 -4.28
CA ASP A 65 -15.90 13.09 -4.25
C ASP A 65 -14.70 13.50 -3.39
N ARG A 66 -14.40 12.69 -2.36
CA ARG A 66 -13.29 12.93 -1.42
C ARG A 66 -11.99 12.26 -1.84
N ALA A 67 -11.92 11.71 -3.06
CA ALA A 67 -10.67 11.19 -3.62
C ALA A 67 -9.83 12.30 -4.26
N ARG A 68 -8.52 12.20 -4.09
CA ARG A 68 -7.50 13.04 -4.75
C ARG A 68 -6.47 12.14 -5.42
N PHE A 69 -6.15 12.45 -6.66
CA PHE A 69 -5.32 11.61 -7.52
C PHE A 69 -4.04 12.34 -7.89
N PHE A 70 -2.90 11.68 -7.71
CA PHE A 70 -1.58 12.25 -7.92
C PHE A 70 -0.76 11.38 -8.87
N CYS A 71 -0.37 11.95 -10.01
CA CYS A 71 0.54 11.31 -10.96
C CYS A 71 1.99 11.66 -10.56
N GLN A 72 2.54 10.91 -9.62
CA GLN A 72 3.88 11.10 -9.07
C GLN A 72 4.41 9.81 -8.46
N SER A 73 5.71 9.78 -8.18
CA SER A 73 6.29 8.67 -7.43
C SER A 73 5.76 8.63 -5.99
N HIS A 74 5.41 7.43 -5.51
CA HIS A 74 5.07 7.21 -4.11
C HIS A 74 6.25 7.46 -3.15
N ALA A 75 7.48 7.59 -3.68
CA ALA A 75 8.64 8.00 -2.87
C ALA A 75 8.47 9.38 -2.22
N GLN A 76 7.48 10.17 -2.67
CA GLN A 76 7.11 11.46 -2.08
C GLN A 76 5.59 11.52 -1.95
N PHE A 77 5.10 11.68 -0.71
CA PHE A 77 3.69 11.92 -0.48
C PHE A 77 3.32 13.38 -0.73
N PRO A 78 2.05 13.68 -1.09
CA PRO A 78 1.56 15.05 -1.21
C PRO A 78 1.79 15.87 0.06
N GLU A 79 2.31 17.11 -0.07
CA GLU A 79 2.71 17.97 1.04
C GLU A 79 1.58 18.31 2.03
N GLN A 80 0.32 18.25 1.57
CA GLN A 80 -0.85 18.51 2.41
C GLN A 80 -1.12 17.40 3.43
N ILE A 81 -0.46 16.24 3.34
CA ILE A 81 -0.60 15.15 4.30
C ILE A 81 0.36 15.38 5.44
N ILE A 82 -0.19 15.68 6.60
CA ILE A 82 0.60 16.02 7.79
C ILE A 82 1.02 14.79 8.60
N PRO A 83 2.13 14.84 9.34
CA PRO A 83 2.54 13.75 10.23
C PRO A 83 1.46 13.33 11.22
N ASN A 84 1.40 12.03 11.54
CA ASN A 84 0.46 11.43 12.49
C ASN A 84 -1.04 11.67 12.17
N SER A 85 -1.39 11.77 10.88
CA SER A 85 -2.78 12.02 10.45
C SER A 85 -3.42 10.87 9.68
N VAL A 86 -2.64 9.91 9.19
CA VAL A 86 -3.11 8.86 8.28
C VAL A 86 -3.50 7.59 9.05
N ASP A 87 -4.65 7.04 8.73
CA ASP A 87 -5.15 5.80 9.32
C ASP A 87 -4.67 4.56 8.59
N LEU A 88 -4.68 4.62 7.26
CA LEU A 88 -4.38 3.48 6.40
C LEU A 88 -3.56 3.89 5.19
N ILE A 89 -2.44 3.22 4.97
CA ILE A 89 -1.63 3.35 3.76
C ILE A 89 -1.49 1.96 3.14
N VAL A 90 -1.87 1.82 1.86
CA VAL A 90 -1.76 0.55 1.16
C VAL A 90 -0.79 0.64 0.00
N TYR A 91 -0.06 -0.44 -0.20
CA TYR A 91 0.85 -0.66 -1.31
C TYR A 91 0.55 -2.01 -1.95
N ASN A 92 0.43 -2.03 -3.26
CA ASN A 92 0.36 -3.23 -4.08
C ASN A 92 1.53 -3.17 -5.06
N LEU A 93 2.69 -3.70 -4.62
CA LEU A 93 3.96 -3.55 -5.34
C LEU A 93 4.01 -4.39 -6.61
N GLY A 94 4.99 -4.12 -7.47
CA GLY A 94 5.16 -4.84 -8.73
C GLY A 94 4.86 -3.96 -9.94
N TYR A 95 4.42 -4.58 -11.03
CA TYR A 95 4.11 -3.90 -12.29
C TYR A 95 2.59 -3.82 -12.52
N LEU A 96 2.17 -2.82 -13.28
CA LEU A 96 0.77 -2.65 -13.67
C LEU A 96 0.28 -3.87 -14.48
N PRO A 97 -0.77 -4.58 -14.04
CA PRO A 97 -1.32 -5.70 -14.80
C PRO A 97 -1.74 -5.26 -16.21
N GLY A 98 -1.15 -5.91 -17.24
CA GLY A 98 -1.35 -5.53 -18.66
C GLY A 98 -0.40 -4.44 -19.16
N GLY A 99 0.39 -3.82 -18.29
CA GLY A 99 1.40 -2.83 -18.63
C GLY A 99 2.77 -3.42 -19.02
N ASN A 100 3.75 -2.54 -19.22
CA ASN A 100 5.12 -2.92 -19.49
C ASN A 100 5.76 -3.53 -18.22
N LYS A 101 6.19 -4.79 -18.27
CA LYS A 101 6.85 -5.48 -17.15
C LYS A 101 8.18 -4.85 -16.72
N GLY A 102 8.77 -3.99 -17.55
CA GLY A 102 9.94 -3.19 -17.20
C GLY A 102 9.64 -1.99 -16.29
N GLU A 103 8.37 -1.63 -16.15
CA GLU A 103 7.89 -0.56 -15.27
C GLU A 103 7.33 -1.16 -13.97
N THR A 104 8.22 -1.66 -13.13
CA THR A 104 7.89 -2.20 -11.81
C THR A 104 8.27 -1.19 -10.72
N THR A 105 7.68 -1.35 -9.52
CA THR A 105 8.17 -0.62 -8.35
C THR A 105 9.65 -0.96 -8.11
N LEU A 106 10.40 0.03 -7.67
CA LEU A 106 11.83 -0.13 -7.39
C LEU A 106 12.04 -0.11 -5.88
N THR A 107 12.87 -1.02 -5.39
CA THR A 107 13.21 -1.16 -3.97
C THR A 107 13.55 0.18 -3.30
N ASP A 108 14.37 1.02 -3.94
CA ASP A 108 14.80 2.29 -3.36
C ASP A 108 13.63 3.29 -3.18
N SER A 109 12.75 3.38 -4.17
CA SER A 109 11.55 4.26 -4.09
C SER A 109 10.57 3.76 -3.05
N THR A 110 10.39 2.44 -2.95
CA THR A 110 9.51 1.83 -1.95
C THR A 110 10.03 2.05 -0.52
N LEU A 111 11.33 1.86 -0.28
CA LEU A 111 11.94 2.12 1.02
C LEU A 111 11.89 3.60 1.39
N ALA A 112 12.09 4.52 0.44
CA ALA A 112 11.95 5.96 0.67
C ALA A 112 10.50 6.32 1.05
N SER A 113 9.51 5.70 0.38
CA SER A 113 8.10 5.83 0.69
C SER A 113 7.76 5.33 2.09
N LEU A 114 8.16 4.11 2.44
CA LEU A 114 7.88 3.49 3.74
C LEU A 114 8.45 4.30 4.91
N LYS A 115 9.65 4.89 4.74
CA LYS A 115 10.26 5.79 5.74
C LYS A 115 9.41 7.05 5.98
N GLN A 116 8.73 7.57 4.98
CA GLN A 116 7.80 8.68 5.14
C GLN A 116 6.45 8.18 5.71
N ALA A 117 5.95 7.03 5.25
CA ALA A 117 4.70 6.45 5.67
C ALA A 117 4.62 6.26 7.20
N ILE A 118 5.70 5.78 7.86
CA ILE A 118 5.74 5.64 9.32
C ILE A 118 5.64 6.98 10.07
N VAL A 119 6.07 8.08 9.45
CA VAL A 119 5.92 9.43 10.02
C VAL A 119 4.49 9.93 9.87
N LEU A 120 3.85 9.64 8.73
CA LEU A 120 2.48 10.07 8.43
C LEU A 120 1.44 9.28 9.23
N LEU A 121 1.74 8.03 9.58
CA LEU A 121 0.80 7.12 10.22
C LEU A 121 0.48 7.57 11.65
N LYS A 122 -0.81 7.67 12.00
CA LYS A 122 -1.26 7.93 13.37
C LYS A 122 -1.22 6.67 14.23
N GLN A 123 -1.34 6.82 15.52
CA GLN A 123 -1.50 5.69 16.46
C GLN A 123 -2.73 4.84 16.11
N GLY A 124 -2.60 3.53 16.12
CA GLY A 124 -3.61 2.58 15.67
C GLY A 124 -3.75 2.50 14.15
N GLY A 125 -2.96 3.25 13.38
CA GLY A 125 -2.95 3.19 11.92
C GLY A 125 -2.18 1.98 11.39
N LEU A 126 -2.41 1.63 10.12
CA LEU A 126 -1.85 0.48 9.43
C LEU A 126 -1.17 0.88 8.12
N ILE A 127 0.03 0.37 7.90
CA ILE A 127 0.64 0.25 6.57
C ILE A 127 0.47 -1.20 6.12
N SER A 128 -0.13 -1.41 4.95
CA SER A 128 -0.35 -2.72 4.33
C SER A 128 0.43 -2.80 3.03
N VAL A 129 1.39 -3.71 2.93
CA VAL A 129 2.23 -3.89 1.75
C VAL A 129 2.00 -5.28 1.17
N THR A 130 1.58 -5.36 -0.09
CA THR A 130 1.55 -6.60 -0.87
C THR A 130 2.81 -6.68 -1.71
N CYS A 131 3.61 -7.73 -1.52
CA CYS A 131 4.83 -8.01 -2.27
C CYS A 131 4.60 -9.12 -3.29
N TYR A 132 5.28 -9.05 -4.43
CA TYR A 132 5.20 -10.04 -5.51
C TYR A 132 6.59 -10.62 -5.84
N PRO A 133 7.10 -11.57 -5.04
CA PRO A 133 8.44 -12.15 -5.20
C PRO A 133 8.54 -13.12 -6.38
N GLY A 134 7.68 -12.99 -7.39
CA GLY A 134 7.67 -13.85 -8.57
C GLY A 134 8.80 -13.61 -9.58
N HIS A 135 9.57 -12.54 -9.41
CA HIS A 135 10.70 -12.12 -10.26
C HIS A 135 11.81 -11.51 -9.41
N ALA A 136 13.03 -11.37 -9.99
CA ALA A 136 14.23 -10.99 -9.25
C ALA A 136 14.11 -9.66 -8.50
N GLU A 137 13.54 -8.61 -9.12
CA GLU A 137 13.34 -7.32 -8.45
C GLU A 137 12.31 -7.43 -7.32
N GLY A 138 11.21 -8.18 -7.51
CA GLY A 138 10.21 -8.40 -6.45
C GLY A 138 10.74 -9.21 -5.27
N GLU A 139 11.62 -10.20 -5.52
CA GLU A 139 12.32 -10.93 -4.45
C GLU A 139 13.27 -10.01 -3.66
N LYS A 140 13.99 -9.14 -4.38
CA LYS A 140 14.87 -8.13 -3.77
C LYS A 140 14.05 -7.13 -2.95
N GLU A 141 12.99 -6.60 -3.52
CA GLU A 141 12.11 -5.62 -2.87
C GLU A 141 11.50 -6.19 -1.58
N GLU A 142 10.92 -7.40 -1.62
CA GLU A 142 10.38 -8.08 -0.43
C GLU A 142 11.44 -8.25 0.65
N ARG A 143 12.62 -8.80 0.30
CA ARG A 143 13.72 -9.01 1.24
C ARG A 143 14.19 -7.71 1.90
N ASP A 144 14.36 -6.66 1.11
CA ASP A 144 14.91 -5.40 1.58
C ASP A 144 13.88 -4.64 2.44
N ILE A 145 12.57 -4.75 2.12
CA ILE A 145 11.47 -4.24 2.95
C ILE A 145 11.41 -4.96 4.30
N LEU A 146 11.50 -6.29 4.30
CA LEU A 146 11.52 -7.08 5.55
C LEU A 146 12.72 -6.74 6.42
N ALA A 147 13.92 -6.61 5.82
CA ALA A 147 15.12 -6.21 6.53
C ALA A 147 15.01 -4.81 7.14
N TRP A 148 14.32 -3.89 6.47
CA TRP A 148 14.04 -2.56 6.99
C TRP A 148 12.98 -2.57 8.10
N ALA A 149 11.94 -3.38 7.99
CA ALA A 149 10.84 -3.42 8.95
C ALA A 149 11.20 -4.17 10.24
N GLN A 150 12.04 -5.20 10.15
CA GLN A 150 12.39 -6.07 11.28
C GLN A 150 12.98 -5.33 12.51
N PRO A 151 13.83 -4.29 12.39
CA PRO A 151 14.40 -3.56 13.53
C PRO A 151 13.48 -2.45 14.08
N LEU A 152 12.25 -2.28 13.58
CA LEU A 152 11.33 -1.29 14.13
C LEU A 152 11.06 -1.59 15.62
N ASP A 153 11.11 -0.55 16.46
CA ASP A 153 10.95 -0.68 17.91
C ASP A 153 9.58 -1.30 18.27
N PRO A 154 9.55 -2.50 18.91
CA PRO A 154 8.30 -3.19 19.23
C PRO A 154 7.43 -2.46 20.26
N LYS A 155 7.94 -1.45 20.97
CA LYS A 155 7.11 -0.57 21.79
C LYS A 155 6.17 0.28 20.96
N ASN A 156 6.63 0.71 19.79
CA ASN A 156 5.91 1.62 18.93
C ASN A 156 5.23 0.93 17.74
N TRP A 157 5.70 -0.27 17.35
CA TRP A 157 5.30 -0.93 16.12
C TRP A 157 5.03 -2.41 16.31
N THR A 158 3.93 -2.89 15.72
CA THR A 158 3.67 -4.30 15.51
C THR A 158 3.87 -4.61 14.03
N VAL A 159 4.80 -5.51 13.73
CA VAL A 159 5.11 -5.92 12.36
C VAL A 159 4.71 -7.38 12.17
N GLN A 160 3.88 -7.67 11.17
CA GLN A 160 3.38 -9.00 10.85
C GLN A 160 3.66 -9.32 9.38
N PHE A 161 4.18 -10.52 9.13
CA PHE A 161 4.41 -11.02 7.78
C PHE A 161 3.56 -12.26 7.51
N HIS A 162 2.75 -12.22 6.45
CA HIS A 162 1.87 -13.29 6.02
C HIS A 162 2.40 -13.94 4.75
N GLN A 163 2.71 -15.23 4.84
CA GLN A 163 3.20 -16.04 3.74
C GLN A 163 2.47 -17.38 3.69
N TRP A 164 2.26 -17.90 2.48
CA TRP A 164 1.69 -19.25 2.28
C TRP A 164 2.81 -20.29 2.23
N ILE A 165 2.97 -21.06 3.30
CA ILE A 165 4.08 -22.04 3.45
C ILE A 165 4.06 -23.18 2.43
N ASN A 166 2.93 -23.47 1.82
CA ASN A 166 2.75 -24.53 0.81
C ASN A 166 2.75 -24.00 -0.63
N ARG A 167 3.22 -22.77 -0.86
CA ARG A 167 3.29 -22.12 -2.18
C ARG A 167 4.62 -21.41 -2.34
N THR A 168 5.19 -21.55 -3.53
CA THR A 168 6.41 -20.83 -3.92
C THR A 168 6.05 -19.64 -4.81
N LYS A 169 6.81 -18.54 -4.69
CA LYS A 169 6.69 -17.35 -5.56
C LYS A 169 5.28 -16.76 -5.62
N CYS A 170 4.50 -16.92 -4.57
CA CYS A 170 3.19 -16.31 -4.44
C CYS A 170 3.29 -14.96 -3.71
N PRO A 171 2.30 -14.07 -3.89
CA PRO A 171 2.27 -12.82 -3.15
C PRO A 171 2.27 -13.03 -1.64
N SER A 172 2.98 -12.16 -0.94
CA SER A 172 3.02 -12.09 0.52
C SER A 172 2.47 -10.75 1.00
N LEU A 173 2.18 -10.63 2.31
CA LEU A 173 1.67 -9.42 2.91
C LEU A 173 2.52 -9.04 4.12
N LEU A 174 2.90 -7.77 4.19
CA LEU A 174 3.50 -7.17 5.36
C LEU A 174 2.53 -6.13 5.94
N PHE A 175 2.21 -6.27 7.21
CA PHE A 175 1.43 -5.31 7.98
C PHE A 175 2.33 -4.65 9.02
N ILE A 176 2.32 -3.31 9.05
CA ILE A 176 3.04 -2.50 10.03
C ILE A 176 2.01 -1.61 10.71
N GLU A 177 1.68 -1.91 11.95
CA GLU A 177 0.71 -1.18 12.76
C GLU A 177 1.44 -0.31 13.78
N LYS A 178 1.03 0.95 13.89
CA LYS A 178 1.54 1.85 14.94
C LYS A 178 0.77 1.61 16.22
N ASN A 179 1.44 1.12 17.27
CA ASN A 179 0.82 0.75 18.53
C ASN A 179 0.07 1.93 19.17
N LEU A 180 -1.00 1.63 19.87
CA LEU A 180 -1.63 2.57 20.80
C LEU A 180 -0.71 2.71 22.03
N LEU A 181 -0.35 3.92 22.42
CA LEU A 181 0.40 4.23 23.64
C LEU A 181 -0.52 4.35 24.83
#